data_cc82b95d81970025650562c404ccca1c
#
_entry.id   cc82b95d81970025650562c404ccca1c
#
_cell.length_a   1.000
_cell.length_b   1.000
_cell.length_c   1.000
_cell.angle_alpha   90.00
_cell.angle_beta   90.00
_cell.angle_gamma   90.00
#
_symmetry.space_group_name_H-M   'P 1'
#
loop_
_entity.id
_entity.type
_entity.pdbx_description
1 polymer ?
#
loop_
_entity_poly.entity_id
_entity_poly.type
_entity_poly.pdbx_seq_one_letter_code
_entity_poly.pdbx_strand_id
1 'polypeptide(L)'
;ATLLDQSFIAGLGNYLRSEILFFSKLHYRDKPALLKNNQLTNLSNQIKKVSLRAYVQKGRTLKYDKFKELYGNIENFRKIRHMAFARSRKPCFHCGQIIQREISASRRIYLCIKCQNQGKQAI
;
A
#
# COMPACT_ATOMS: atom_id res chain seq x y z
N ALA A 1 -12.08 -2.66 -16.01
CA ALA A 1 -12.08 -2.12 -14.63
C ALA A 1 -10.66 -2.14 -14.05
N THR A 2 -10.34 -1.16 -13.23
CA THR A 2 -9.04 -1.08 -12.55
C THR A 2 -9.08 -1.84 -11.23
N LEU A 3 -7.90 -2.01 -10.61
CA LEU A 3 -7.82 -2.64 -9.28
C LEU A 3 -8.68 -1.94 -8.25
N LEU A 4 -8.71 -0.60 -8.27
CA LEU A 4 -9.50 0.16 -7.30
C LEU A 4 -10.99 -0.14 -7.40
N ASP A 5 -11.47 -0.51 -8.59
CA ASP A 5 -12.89 -0.80 -8.83
C ASP A 5 -13.28 -2.22 -8.44
N GLN A 6 -12.31 -3.10 -8.16
CA GLN A 6 -12.61 -4.47 -7.78
C GLN A 6 -13.25 -4.52 -6.39
N SER A 7 -14.28 -5.32 -6.23
CA SER A 7 -15.04 -5.40 -4.98
C SER A 7 -14.15 -5.78 -3.78
N PHE A 8 -13.16 -6.65 -3.99
CA PHE A 8 -12.27 -7.07 -2.92
C PHE A 8 -11.32 -5.95 -2.45
N ILE A 9 -11.02 -4.97 -3.31
CA ILE A 9 -10.26 -3.78 -2.92
C ILE A 9 -11.19 -2.68 -2.42
N ALA A 10 -12.30 -2.45 -3.13
CA ALA A 10 -13.25 -1.39 -2.78
C ALA A 10 -13.91 -1.63 -1.41
N GLY A 11 -14.05 -2.89 -1.00
CA GLY A 11 -14.61 -3.24 0.31
C GLY A 11 -13.66 -3.08 1.48
N LEU A 12 -12.38 -2.79 1.22
CA LEU A 12 -11.40 -2.57 2.28
C LEU A 12 -11.52 -1.15 2.83
N GLY A 13 -11.06 -0.96 4.07
CA GLY A 13 -11.02 0.37 4.67
C GLY A 13 -10.01 1.29 3.98
N ASN A 14 -10.11 2.60 4.27
CA ASN A 14 -9.31 3.61 3.58
C ASN A 14 -7.81 3.33 3.61
N TYR A 15 -7.26 3.01 4.78
CA TYR A 15 -5.82 2.79 4.88
C TYR A 15 -5.41 1.45 4.26
N LEU A 16 -6.23 0.42 4.37
CA LEU A 16 -5.89 -0.90 3.83
C LEU A 16 -5.77 -0.88 2.32
N ARG A 17 -6.64 -0.16 1.62
CA ARG A 17 -6.53 -0.05 0.16
C ARG A 17 -5.16 0.47 -0.27
N SER A 18 -4.74 1.57 0.31
CA SER A 18 -3.44 2.16 -0.03
C SER A 18 -2.29 1.25 0.35
N GLU A 19 -2.34 0.66 1.55
CA GLU A 19 -1.24 -0.15 2.05
C GLU A 19 -1.08 -1.48 1.28
N ILE A 20 -2.18 -2.14 0.97
CA ILE A 20 -2.14 -3.38 0.21
C ILE A 20 -1.57 -3.15 -1.18
N LEU A 21 -1.99 -2.08 -1.86
CA LEU A 21 -1.44 -1.75 -3.17
C LEU A 21 0.04 -1.38 -3.08
N PHE A 22 0.45 -0.68 -2.03
CA PHE A 22 1.84 -0.36 -1.80
C PHE A 22 2.69 -1.62 -1.62
N PHE A 23 2.28 -2.53 -0.74
CA PHE A 23 3.02 -3.76 -0.49
C PHE A 23 3.01 -4.71 -1.69
N SER A 24 1.98 -4.62 -2.53
CA SER A 24 1.90 -5.41 -3.77
C SER A 24 2.68 -4.78 -4.92
N LYS A 25 3.16 -3.56 -4.77
CA LYS A 25 3.85 -2.77 -5.81
C LYS A 25 2.99 -2.55 -7.04
N LEU A 26 1.68 -2.41 -6.84
CA LEU A 26 0.71 -2.22 -7.91
C LEU A 26 0.08 -0.83 -7.82
N HIS A 27 -0.19 -0.24 -8.98
CA HIS A 27 -0.88 1.03 -9.09
C HIS A 27 -2.39 0.80 -9.04
N TYR A 28 -3.15 1.69 -8.42
CA TYR A 28 -4.60 1.54 -8.30
C TYR A 28 -5.31 1.53 -9.67
N ARG A 29 -4.69 2.07 -10.71
CA ARG A 29 -5.20 2.08 -12.09
C ARG A 29 -4.81 0.84 -12.89
N ASP A 30 -3.99 -0.03 -12.34
CA ASP A 30 -3.64 -1.27 -13.02
C ASP A 30 -4.90 -2.09 -13.23
N LYS A 31 -4.95 -2.78 -14.38
CA LYS A 31 -6.10 -3.64 -14.74
C LYS A 31 -5.75 -5.08 -14.41
N PRO A 32 -6.58 -5.78 -13.62
CA PRO A 32 -6.30 -7.17 -13.27
C PRO A 32 -6.04 -8.07 -14.49
N ALA A 33 -6.74 -7.84 -15.58
CA ALA A 33 -6.58 -8.63 -16.80
C ALA A 33 -5.19 -8.51 -17.44
N LEU A 34 -4.44 -7.45 -17.11
CA LEU A 34 -3.09 -7.22 -17.64
C LEU A 34 -2.00 -7.65 -16.66
N LEU A 35 -2.36 -8.11 -15.47
CA LEU A 35 -1.39 -8.56 -14.48
C LEU A 35 -0.95 -9.99 -14.78
N LYS A 36 0.33 -10.25 -14.48
CA LYS A 36 0.88 -11.59 -14.58
C LYS A 36 0.38 -12.45 -13.41
N ASN A 37 0.41 -13.77 -13.57
CA ASN A 37 -0.03 -14.69 -12.52
C ASN A 37 0.71 -14.48 -11.20
N ASN A 38 2.03 -14.23 -11.25
CA ASN A 38 2.80 -13.97 -10.05
C ASN A 38 2.40 -12.67 -9.36
N GLN A 39 1.98 -11.66 -10.12
CA GLN A 39 1.48 -10.41 -9.56
C GLN A 39 0.13 -10.60 -8.86
N LEU A 40 -0.77 -11.38 -9.48
CA LEU A 40 -2.07 -11.71 -8.88
C LEU A 40 -1.90 -12.55 -7.61
N THR A 41 -1.00 -13.52 -7.63
CA THR A 41 -0.70 -14.34 -6.46
C THR A 41 -0.13 -13.48 -5.33
N ASN A 42 0.79 -12.59 -5.65
CA ASN A 42 1.35 -11.67 -4.66
C ASN A 42 0.30 -10.73 -4.11
N LEU A 43 -0.58 -10.19 -4.94
CA LEU A 43 -1.68 -9.32 -4.49
C LEU A 43 -2.56 -10.07 -3.48
N SER A 44 -2.97 -11.30 -3.82
CA SER A 44 -3.77 -12.13 -2.91
C SER A 44 -3.07 -12.36 -1.58
N ASN A 45 -1.77 -12.66 -1.62
CA ASN A 45 -0.97 -12.86 -0.41
C ASN A 45 -0.88 -11.58 0.42
N GLN A 46 -0.69 -10.44 -0.22
CA GLN A 46 -0.59 -9.16 0.49
C GLN A 46 -1.92 -8.74 1.12
N ILE A 47 -3.04 -9.03 0.48
CA ILE A 47 -4.36 -8.78 1.08
C ILE A 47 -4.44 -9.50 2.43
N LYS A 48 -4.04 -10.76 2.49
CA LYS A 48 -4.06 -11.54 3.73
C LYS A 48 -3.05 -11.06 4.74
N LYS A 49 -1.80 -10.85 4.32
CA LYS A 49 -0.69 -10.49 5.21
C LYS A 49 -0.87 -9.11 5.81
N VAL A 50 -1.23 -8.13 5.00
CA VAL A 50 -1.38 -6.74 5.46
C VAL A 50 -2.61 -6.62 6.37
N SER A 51 -3.70 -7.28 6.00
CA SER A 51 -4.92 -7.28 6.82
C SER A 51 -4.66 -7.92 8.19
N LEU A 52 -3.97 -9.06 8.21
CA LEU A 52 -3.64 -9.74 9.47
C LEU A 52 -2.70 -8.89 10.32
N ARG A 53 -1.68 -8.30 9.69
CA ARG A 53 -0.75 -7.42 10.40
C ARG A 53 -1.47 -6.23 11.02
N ALA A 54 -2.38 -5.61 10.26
CA ALA A 54 -3.17 -4.50 10.78
C ALA A 54 -4.02 -4.92 11.98
N TYR A 55 -4.60 -6.10 11.91
CA TYR A 55 -5.39 -6.64 13.02
C TYR A 55 -4.51 -6.86 14.26
N VAL A 56 -3.39 -7.54 14.10
CA VAL A 56 -2.47 -7.86 15.20
C VAL A 56 -1.85 -6.60 15.80
N GLN A 57 -1.48 -5.64 14.96
CA GLN A 57 -0.82 -4.40 15.37
C GLN A 57 -1.80 -3.25 15.62
N LYS A 58 -3.09 -3.56 15.79
CA LYS A 58 -4.13 -2.60 16.14
C LYS A 58 -4.22 -1.41 15.18
N GLY A 59 -4.27 -1.71 13.89
CA GLY A 59 -4.42 -0.71 12.83
C GLY A 59 -3.11 -0.18 12.25
N ARG A 60 -1.99 -0.80 12.56
CA ARG A 60 -0.69 -0.44 11.99
C ARG A 60 -0.29 -1.44 10.93
N THR A 61 0.11 -0.96 9.76
CA THR A 61 0.55 -1.78 8.64
C THR A 61 2.06 -1.80 8.47
N LEU A 62 2.75 -0.79 9.00
CA LEU A 62 4.21 -0.75 9.02
C LEU A 62 4.73 -1.90 9.89
N LYS A 63 5.59 -2.74 9.31
CA LYS A 63 6.16 -3.87 10.06
C LYS A 63 7.05 -3.36 11.19
N TYR A 64 6.94 -3.98 12.35
CA TYR A 64 7.74 -3.60 13.53
C TYR A 64 9.24 -3.65 13.24
N ASP A 65 9.70 -4.67 12.53
CA ASP A 65 11.12 -4.80 12.19
C ASP A 65 11.61 -3.61 11.33
N LYS A 66 10.81 -3.20 10.36
CA LYS A 66 11.12 -2.04 9.53
C LYS A 66 11.11 -0.77 10.34
N PHE A 67 10.16 -0.64 11.23
CA PHE A 67 10.08 0.50 12.14
C PHE A 67 11.32 0.59 13.02
N LYS A 68 11.74 -0.53 13.62
CA LYS A 68 12.91 -0.60 14.47
C LYS A 68 14.18 -0.21 13.72
N GLU A 69 14.30 -0.67 12.46
CA GLU A 69 15.41 -0.30 11.59
C GLU A 69 15.48 1.21 11.36
N LEU A 70 14.33 1.85 11.12
CA LEU A 70 14.25 3.27 10.80
C LEU A 70 14.37 4.18 12.01
N TYR A 71 13.82 3.81 13.14
CA TYR A 71 13.64 4.71 14.27
C TYR A 71 14.22 4.19 15.58
N GLY A 72 14.39 2.89 15.72
CA GLY A 72 14.99 2.28 16.90
C GLY A 72 14.24 2.47 18.22
N ASN A 73 13.06 3.09 18.20
CA ASN A 73 12.36 3.53 19.41
C ASN A 73 10.88 3.16 19.33
N ILE A 74 10.41 2.38 20.30
CA ILE A 74 9.03 1.89 20.33
C ILE A 74 8.00 3.00 20.58
N GLU A 75 8.37 4.09 21.22
CA GLU A 75 7.45 5.20 21.48
C GLU A 75 6.97 5.85 20.19
N ASN A 76 7.84 5.97 19.20
CA ASN A 76 7.49 6.51 17.88
C ASN A 76 6.63 5.56 17.06
N PHE A 77 6.59 4.27 17.42
CA PHE A 77 5.79 3.28 16.70
C PHE A 77 4.30 3.62 16.73
N ARG A 78 3.83 4.27 17.76
CA ARG A 78 2.42 4.69 17.85
C ARG A 78 2.07 5.82 16.88
N LYS A 79 3.04 6.66 16.56
CA LYS A 79 2.85 7.82 15.66
C LYS A 79 2.94 7.45 14.20
N ILE A 80 3.80 6.49 13.88
CA ILE A 80 4.06 6.08 12.49
C ILE A 80 3.38 4.74 12.26
N ARG A 81 2.28 4.76 11.51
CA ARG A 81 1.40 3.60 11.37
C ARG A 81 1.54 2.88 10.04
N HIS A 82 1.84 3.63 8.97
CA HIS A 82 1.69 3.12 7.61
C HIS A 82 2.88 3.43 6.73
N MET A 83 3.01 2.71 5.63
CA MET A 83 4.03 2.99 4.62
C MET A 83 3.62 4.14 3.71
N ALA A 84 2.36 4.19 3.31
CA ALA A 84 1.87 5.19 2.35
C ALA A 84 0.71 6.01 2.89
N PHE A 85 -0.27 5.39 3.53
CA PHE A 85 -1.49 6.07 3.95
C PHE A 85 -1.19 7.23 4.90
N ALA A 86 -1.81 8.39 4.63
CA ALA A 86 -1.66 9.61 5.41
C ALA A 86 -0.24 10.17 5.42
N ARG A 87 0.60 9.77 4.48
CA ARG A 87 1.99 10.23 4.39
C ARG A 87 2.28 11.05 3.13
N SER A 88 1.25 11.71 2.58
CA SER A 88 1.47 12.59 1.42
C SER A 88 2.52 13.67 1.76
N ARG A 89 3.37 13.97 0.80
CA ARG A 89 4.50 14.91 0.90
C ARG A 89 5.65 14.41 1.78
N LYS A 90 5.57 13.19 2.30
CA LYS A 90 6.66 12.58 3.08
C LYS A 90 7.40 11.55 2.23
N PRO A 91 8.67 11.30 2.50
CA PRO A 91 9.45 10.36 1.69
C PRO A 91 9.01 8.92 1.93
N CYS A 92 8.98 8.14 0.86
CA CYS A 92 8.73 6.70 0.94
C CYS A 92 9.84 6.04 1.76
N PHE A 93 9.47 5.19 2.71
CA PHE A 93 10.46 4.48 3.53
C PHE A 93 11.30 3.48 2.76
N HIS A 94 10.81 3.06 1.58
CA HIS A 94 11.54 2.09 0.77
C HIS A 94 12.50 2.75 -0.22
N CYS A 95 12.06 3.79 -0.94
CA CYS A 95 12.86 4.36 -2.03
C CYS A 95 13.15 5.85 -1.91
N GLY A 96 12.57 6.54 -0.93
CA GLY A 96 12.77 7.98 -0.73
C GLY A 96 11.91 8.90 -1.58
N GLN A 97 11.21 8.36 -2.58
CA GLN A 97 10.33 9.16 -3.42
C GLN A 97 9.17 9.71 -2.59
N ILE A 98 8.79 10.95 -2.84
CA ILE A 98 7.70 11.60 -2.10
C ILE A 98 6.38 10.89 -2.36
N ILE A 99 5.69 10.51 -1.29
CA ILE A 99 4.37 9.89 -1.35
C ILE A 99 3.36 10.89 -1.88
N GLN A 100 2.50 10.45 -2.80
CA GLN A 100 1.44 11.25 -3.39
C GLN A 100 0.07 10.80 -2.88
N ARG A 101 -0.85 11.77 -2.81
CA ARG A 101 -2.26 11.50 -2.57
C ARG A 101 -3.02 11.81 -3.84
N GLU A 102 -3.84 10.86 -4.29
CA GLU A 102 -4.73 11.05 -5.44
C GLU A 102 -6.16 10.74 -5.04
N ILE A 103 -7.11 11.26 -5.79
CA ILE A 103 -8.53 11.02 -5.59
C ILE A 103 -9.07 10.38 -6.86
N SER A 104 -9.71 9.23 -6.72
CA SER A 104 -10.33 8.51 -7.84
C SER A 104 -11.68 7.98 -7.39
N ALA A 105 -12.75 8.32 -8.11
CA ALA A 105 -14.12 7.92 -7.78
C ALA A 105 -14.46 8.20 -6.31
N SER A 106 -14.13 9.41 -5.84
CA SER A 106 -14.35 9.87 -4.44
C SER A 106 -13.54 9.11 -3.38
N ARG A 107 -12.57 8.31 -3.80
CA ARG A 107 -11.69 7.57 -2.88
C ARG A 107 -10.32 8.21 -2.86
N ARG A 108 -9.76 8.38 -1.66
CA ARG A 108 -8.38 8.84 -1.49
C ARG A 108 -7.45 7.66 -1.56
N ILE A 109 -6.40 7.79 -2.38
CA ILE A 109 -5.35 6.77 -2.49
C ILE A 109 -4.01 7.45 -2.25
N TYR A 110 -3.21 6.84 -1.40
CA TYR A 110 -1.84 7.27 -1.15
C TYR A 110 -0.90 6.28 -1.80
N LEU A 111 0.08 6.76 -2.54
CA LEU A 111 0.96 5.88 -3.31
C LEU A 111 2.35 6.47 -3.48
N CYS A 112 3.31 5.56 -3.70
CA CYS A 112 4.65 5.90 -4.17
C CYS A 112 4.71 5.59 -5.66
N ILE A 113 4.81 6.61 -6.49
CA ILE A 113 4.82 6.42 -7.95
C ILE A 113 6.03 5.66 -8.45
N LYS A 114 7.11 5.61 -7.69
CA LYS A 114 8.30 4.86 -8.04
C LYS A 114 8.14 3.37 -7.72
N CYS A 115 7.63 3.04 -6.53
CA CYS A 115 7.39 1.65 -6.13
C CYS A 115 6.17 1.05 -6.81
N GLN A 116 5.18 1.87 -7.14
CA GLN A 116 3.88 1.46 -7.69
C GLN A 116 3.67 2.06 -9.08
N ASN A 117 4.62 1.87 -9.97
CA ASN A 117 4.59 2.51 -11.29
C ASN A 117 3.51 1.89 -12.18
N GLN A 118 2.53 2.72 -12.58
CA GLN A 118 1.48 2.29 -13.50
C GLN A 118 2.10 1.87 -14.85
N GLY A 119 1.59 0.76 -15.41
CA GLY A 119 2.05 0.27 -16.71
C GLY A 119 3.34 -0.53 -16.65
N LYS A 120 3.86 -0.79 -15.46
CA LYS A 120 5.09 -1.56 -15.27
C LYS A 120 4.99 -2.94 -15.91
N GLN A 121 3.81 -3.55 -15.86
CA GLN A 121 3.54 -4.85 -16.44
C GLN A 121 3.30 -4.80 -17.95
N ALA A 122 3.09 -3.64 -18.53
CA ALA A 122 2.81 -3.47 -19.95
C ALA A 122 4.08 -3.44 -20.82
N ILE A 123 5.24 -3.45 -20.22
CA ILE A 123 6.53 -3.39 -20.92
C ILE A 123 7.02 -4.79 -21.28
#